data_51df99a158aedd12a7fe416da14ba2f2
#
_entry.id   51df99a158aedd12a7fe416da14ba2f2
#
_cell.length_a   1.000
_cell.length_b   1.000
_cell.length_c   1.000
_cell.angle_alpha   90.00
_cell.angle_beta   90.00
_cell.angle_gamma   90.00
#
_symmetry.space_group_name_H-M   'P 1'
#
loop_
_entity.id
_entity.type
_entity.pdbx_description
1 polymer ?
#
loop_
_entity_poly.entity_id
_entity_poly.type
_entity_poly.pdbx_seq_one_letter_code
_entity_poly.pdbx_strand_id
1 'polypeptide(L)'
;MSKNVRVLFTRYTMTSAHLSIIPEFLEKIGLLGYDNTFSVNKAEVINLGNKSDILFRGIKTSAGNQTASLKSLQGISTWVLDEAEELVDENIFDTIDLSIREKKVQNRIILVLNPVTKEHWIYKRFFEDKGVEGGFNGVKDNICYIHSTYLDNKDNLSTSFLERIKSIKHNNFKKYQHKILGGWLAKAEGVVFENWSIGAFNPDDLQTSCGMDFGFSIDPDSLTEVAIDKKHKKIYLKEHLYRNGLKSQELAKIILDKVDSKLIIADSAEPRLIADLKHLGVNIKAVKKGTIESGITRMQDYQLIVSPESTNIAKELNNYVYADKGSKLYVDNYNHAIDGIRYNIIYHLDNPNAGRYFVQ
;
A
#
# COMPACT_ATOMS: atom_id res chain seq x y z
N MET A 1 -43.82 8.17 0.67
CA MET A 1 -43.12 6.86 0.73
C MET A 1 -41.62 7.11 0.67
N SER A 2 -40.91 6.82 1.74
CA SER A 2 -39.45 6.88 1.71
C SER A 2 -38.92 5.89 0.68
N LYS A 3 -38.02 6.35 -0.20
CA LYS A 3 -37.39 5.45 -1.18
C LYS A 3 -36.59 4.37 -0.46
N ASN A 4 -36.68 3.17 -1.04
CA ASN A 4 -35.81 2.07 -0.67
C ASN A 4 -34.35 2.47 -0.89
N VAL A 5 -33.50 2.45 0.14
CA VAL A 5 -32.10 2.83 0.12
C VAL A 5 -31.27 1.58 0.33
N ARG A 6 -30.28 1.36 -0.52
CA ARG A 6 -29.33 0.26 -0.39
C ARG A 6 -27.95 0.79 -0.06
N VAL A 7 -27.39 0.31 1.04
CA VAL A 7 -26.05 0.64 1.51
C VAL A 7 -25.13 -0.55 1.31
N LEU A 8 -24.01 -0.35 0.67
CA LEU A 8 -22.91 -1.32 0.63
C LEU A 8 -21.92 -0.97 1.75
N PHE A 9 -21.72 -1.89 2.68
CA PHE A 9 -20.75 -1.76 3.75
C PHE A 9 -19.63 -2.76 3.51
N THR A 10 -18.39 -2.27 3.36
CA THR A 10 -17.25 -3.12 3.07
C THR A 10 -16.12 -2.94 4.07
N ARG A 11 -15.39 -4.01 4.31
CA ARG A 11 -14.03 -4.05 4.84
C ARG A 11 -13.12 -4.78 3.85
N TYR A 12 -11.83 -4.70 4.10
CA TYR A 12 -10.87 -5.40 3.24
C TYR A 12 -11.16 -6.92 3.21
N THR A 13 -11.49 -7.54 4.35
CA THR A 13 -11.93 -8.95 4.43
C THR A 13 -13.33 -9.09 5.03
N MET A 14 -14.08 -10.10 4.60
CA MET A 14 -15.43 -10.37 5.14
C MET A 14 -15.40 -10.88 6.58
N THR A 15 -14.33 -11.59 6.97
CA THR A 15 -14.17 -12.09 8.35
C THR A 15 -14.15 -10.94 9.36
N SER A 16 -13.44 -9.86 9.05
CA SER A 16 -13.40 -8.66 9.90
C SER A 16 -14.77 -8.02 10.07
N ALA A 17 -15.58 -7.95 8.99
CA ALA A 17 -16.94 -7.41 9.07
C ALA A 17 -17.85 -8.21 10.01
N HIS A 18 -17.76 -9.54 10.00
CA HIS A 18 -18.56 -10.40 10.88
C HIS A 18 -18.19 -10.29 12.36
N LEU A 19 -16.92 -10.06 12.65
CA LEU A 19 -16.42 -10.02 14.02
C LEU A 19 -16.67 -8.67 14.72
N SER A 20 -16.79 -7.60 13.96
CA SER A 20 -16.89 -6.25 14.54
C SER A 20 -18.16 -5.49 14.17
N ILE A 21 -18.41 -5.28 12.87
CA ILE A 21 -19.42 -4.32 12.42
C ILE A 21 -20.85 -4.83 12.68
N ILE A 22 -21.14 -6.08 12.32
CA ILE A 22 -22.48 -6.62 12.45
C ILE A 22 -22.91 -6.71 13.92
N PRO A 23 -22.09 -7.22 14.85
CA PRO A 23 -22.42 -7.22 16.27
C PRO A 23 -22.66 -5.82 16.84
N GLU A 24 -21.81 -4.85 16.49
CA GLU A 24 -21.96 -3.46 16.94
C GLU A 24 -23.23 -2.83 16.39
N PHE A 25 -23.57 -3.06 15.12
CA PHE A 25 -24.80 -2.58 14.53
C PHE A 25 -26.04 -3.14 15.27
N LEU A 26 -26.04 -4.43 15.59
CA LEU A 26 -27.12 -5.07 16.35
C LEU A 26 -27.25 -4.50 17.76
N GLU A 27 -26.13 -4.26 18.45
CA GLU A 27 -26.13 -3.59 19.75
C GLU A 27 -26.81 -2.21 19.68
N LYS A 28 -26.45 -1.40 18.66
CA LYS A 28 -27.05 -0.06 18.49
C LYS A 28 -28.53 -0.13 18.15
N ILE A 29 -28.96 -1.09 17.34
CA ILE A 29 -30.40 -1.34 17.09
C ILE A 29 -31.11 -1.62 18.39
N GLY A 30 -30.58 -2.50 19.25
CA GLY A 30 -31.15 -2.84 20.55
C GLY A 30 -31.24 -1.65 21.49
N LEU A 31 -30.13 -0.86 21.60
CA LEU A 31 -30.10 0.36 22.41
C LEU A 31 -31.13 1.40 21.98
N LEU A 32 -31.48 1.44 20.68
CA LEU A 32 -32.48 2.36 20.13
C LEU A 32 -33.92 1.80 20.18
N GLY A 33 -34.12 0.56 20.64
CA GLY A 33 -35.43 -0.09 20.71
C GLY A 33 -36.02 -0.51 19.35
N TYR A 34 -35.19 -0.74 18.35
CA TYR A 34 -35.60 -1.11 16.99
C TYR A 34 -35.41 -2.58 16.64
N ASP A 35 -35.27 -3.48 17.63
CA ASP A 35 -34.99 -4.90 17.42
C ASP A 35 -35.95 -5.58 16.44
N ASN A 36 -37.26 -5.25 16.52
CA ASN A 36 -38.28 -5.82 15.66
C ASN A 36 -38.44 -5.11 14.30
N THR A 37 -37.62 -4.11 14.02
CA THR A 37 -37.68 -3.31 12.78
C THR A 37 -36.85 -3.91 11.67
N PHE A 38 -35.88 -4.75 12.03
CA PHE A 38 -34.89 -5.27 11.09
C PHE A 38 -34.85 -6.80 11.07
N SER A 39 -34.69 -7.36 9.88
CA SER A 39 -34.28 -8.75 9.68
C SER A 39 -32.79 -8.79 9.44
N VAL A 40 -32.07 -9.63 10.15
CA VAL A 40 -30.61 -9.70 10.12
C VAL A 40 -30.14 -11.11 9.75
N ASN A 41 -29.29 -11.22 8.77
CA ASN A 41 -28.57 -12.45 8.46
C ASN A 41 -27.05 -12.18 8.42
N LYS A 42 -26.24 -13.19 8.07
CA LYS A 42 -24.79 -13.09 8.06
C LYS A 42 -24.22 -12.07 7.07
N ALA A 43 -24.97 -11.63 6.09
CA ALA A 43 -24.47 -10.83 4.98
C ALA A 43 -25.26 -9.55 4.72
N GLU A 44 -26.41 -9.39 5.39
CA GLU A 44 -27.26 -8.22 5.18
C GLU A 44 -28.21 -7.95 6.36
N VAL A 45 -28.61 -6.69 6.46
CA VAL A 45 -29.64 -6.20 7.38
C VAL A 45 -30.73 -5.52 6.55
N ILE A 46 -31.97 -5.95 6.72
CA ILE A 46 -33.12 -5.45 5.95
C ILE A 46 -34.12 -4.77 6.88
N ASN A 47 -34.47 -3.53 6.61
CA ASN A 47 -35.56 -2.84 7.27
C ASN A 47 -36.90 -3.43 6.79
N LEU A 48 -37.69 -4.00 7.70
CA LEU A 48 -38.96 -4.69 7.40
C LEU A 48 -40.05 -3.73 6.90
N GLY A 49 -40.00 -2.47 7.33
CA GLY A 49 -40.97 -1.44 6.99
C GLY A 49 -40.82 -0.89 5.57
N ASN A 50 -39.61 -0.41 5.22
CA ASN A 50 -39.35 0.27 3.95
C ASN A 50 -38.48 -0.52 2.96
N LYS A 51 -38.05 -1.72 3.34
CA LYS A 51 -37.20 -2.61 2.54
C LYS A 51 -35.84 -2.03 2.16
N SER A 52 -35.36 -1.00 2.87
CA SER A 52 -33.96 -0.57 2.77
C SER A 52 -33.05 -1.64 3.35
N ASP A 53 -31.87 -1.79 2.76
CA ASP A 53 -30.93 -2.82 3.19
C ASP A 53 -29.50 -2.33 3.29
N ILE A 54 -28.73 -3.01 4.14
CA ILE A 54 -27.29 -2.87 4.27
C ILE A 54 -26.67 -4.21 3.88
N LEU A 55 -25.82 -4.19 2.86
CA LEU A 55 -25.09 -5.36 2.39
C LEU A 55 -23.66 -5.32 2.93
N PHE A 56 -23.24 -6.36 3.64
CA PHE A 56 -21.87 -6.50 4.15
C PHE A 56 -21.05 -7.37 3.19
N ARG A 57 -19.90 -6.86 2.75
CA ARG A 57 -19.02 -7.57 1.82
C ARG A 57 -17.55 -7.34 2.17
N GLY A 58 -16.70 -8.35 1.85
CA GLY A 58 -15.24 -8.18 1.82
C GLY A 58 -14.78 -7.77 0.42
N ILE A 59 -13.77 -6.94 0.33
CA ILE A 59 -13.14 -6.58 -0.95
C ILE A 59 -12.22 -7.71 -1.42
N LYS A 60 -11.46 -8.30 -0.49
CA LYS A 60 -10.55 -9.43 -0.74
C LYS A 60 -11.14 -10.73 -0.20
N THR A 61 -10.95 -11.83 -0.92
CA THR A 61 -11.22 -13.20 -0.47
C THR A 61 -9.98 -14.05 -0.60
N SER A 62 -10.03 -15.27 -0.02
CA SER A 62 -8.98 -16.28 -0.18
C SER A 62 -8.70 -16.68 -1.65
N ALA A 63 -9.64 -16.42 -2.55
CA ALA A 63 -9.52 -16.70 -3.99
C ALA A 63 -9.13 -15.46 -4.83
N GLY A 64 -8.82 -14.31 -4.20
CA GLY A 64 -8.48 -13.06 -4.89
C GLY A 64 -9.48 -11.92 -4.64
N ASN A 65 -9.40 -10.84 -5.42
CA ASN A 65 -10.26 -9.68 -5.26
C ASN A 65 -11.69 -9.94 -5.77
N GLN A 66 -12.70 -9.65 -4.95
CA GLN A 66 -14.13 -9.76 -5.32
C GLN A 66 -14.68 -8.57 -6.13
N THR A 67 -13.83 -7.74 -6.70
CA THR A 67 -14.26 -6.54 -7.43
C THR A 67 -15.30 -6.83 -8.51
N ALA A 68 -15.22 -7.97 -9.18
CA ALA A 68 -16.19 -8.37 -10.18
C ALA A 68 -17.60 -8.59 -9.58
N SER A 69 -17.72 -9.21 -8.42
CA SER A 69 -19.01 -9.41 -7.72
C SER A 69 -19.56 -8.10 -7.14
N LEU A 70 -18.71 -7.21 -6.67
CA LEU A 70 -19.10 -5.90 -6.15
C LEU A 70 -19.62 -4.99 -7.27
N LYS A 71 -19.02 -5.04 -8.47
CA LYS A 71 -19.51 -4.32 -9.66
C LYS A 71 -20.90 -4.74 -10.11
N SER A 72 -21.32 -5.97 -9.85
CA SER A 72 -22.63 -6.49 -10.25
C SER A 72 -23.78 -6.08 -9.34
N LEU A 73 -23.47 -5.48 -8.18
CA LEU A 73 -24.51 -5.01 -7.25
C LEU A 73 -25.21 -3.78 -7.84
N GLN A 74 -26.54 -3.83 -7.85
CA GLN A 74 -27.39 -2.77 -8.37
C GLN A 74 -28.11 -2.04 -7.23
N GLY A 75 -28.47 -0.78 -7.47
CA GLY A 75 -29.26 0.01 -6.54
C GLY A 75 -28.50 0.56 -5.34
N ILE A 76 -27.16 0.44 -5.33
CA ILE A 76 -26.35 1.00 -4.26
C ILE A 76 -26.31 2.53 -4.39
N SER A 77 -26.75 3.20 -3.33
CA SER A 77 -26.71 4.67 -3.22
C SER A 77 -25.65 5.17 -2.22
N THR A 78 -25.21 4.32 -1.30
CA THR A 78 -24.17 4.66 -0.33
C THR A 78 -23.20 3.50 -0.21
N TRP A 79 -21.91 3.81 -0.31
CA TRP A 79 -20.83 2.88 -0.02
C TRP A 79 -20.05 3.34 1.20
N VAL A 80 -19.93 2.48 2.19
CA VAL A 80 -19.08 2.68 3.37
C VAL A 80 -17.90 1.73 3.27
N LEU A 81 -16.70 2.27 3.27
CA LEU A 81 -15.46 1.50 3.37
C LEU A 81 -14.86 1.77 4.76
N ASP A 82 -14.96 0.78 5.62
CA ASP A 82 -14.40 0.80 6.97
C ASP A 82 -12.99 0.23 6.96
N GLU A 83 -12.10 0.79 7.80
CA GLU A 83 -10.66 0.55 7.78
C GLU A 83 -10.09 0.77 6.36
N ALA A 84 -10.45 1.92 5.77
CA ALA A 84 -10.12 2.22 4.38
C ALA A 84 -8.60 2.27 4.11
N GLU A 85 -7.79 2.44 5.15
CA GLU A 85 -6.33 2.37 5.09
C GLU A 85 -5.79 0.98 4.69
N GLU A 86 -6.58 -0.08 4.87
CA GLU A 86 -6.19 -1.43 4.43
C GLU A 86 -6.26 -1.60 2.90
N LEU A 87 -7.01 -0.73 2.22
CA LEU A 87 -7.13 -0.73 0.77
C LEU A 87 -5.98 0.07 0.14
N VAL A 88 -4.87 -0.60 -0.16
CA VAL A 88 -3.66 0.03 -0.69
C VAL A 88 -3.77 0.34 -2.19
N ASP A 89 -4.55 -0.45 -2.95
CA ASP A 89 -4.72 -0.28 -4.41
C ASP A 89 -5.89 0.68 -4.72
N GLU A 90 -5.56 1.88 -5.21
CA GLU A 90 -6.54 2.89 -5.61
C GLU A 90 -7.42 2.43 -6.78
N ASN A 91 -6.93 1.59 -7.70
CA ASN A 91 -7.72 1.10 -8.82
C ASN A 91 -8.91 0.25 -8.37
N ILE A 92 -8.76 -0.45 -7.25
CA ILE A 92 -9.87 -1.20 -6.64
C ILE A 92 -10.94 -0.23 -6.12
N PHE A 93 -10.52 0.86 -5.48
CA PHE A 93 -11.43 1.92 -5.04
C PHE A 93 -12.19 2.51 -6.24
N ASP A 94 -11.51 2.94 -7.28
CA ASP A 94 -12.12 3.52 -8.48
C ASP A 94 -13.12 2.57 -9.15
N THR A 95 -12.78 1.28 -9.16
CA THR A 95 -13.63 0.22 -9.70
C THR A 95 -14.98 0.11 -8.99
N ILE A 96 -14.99 0.25 -7.66
CA ILE A 96 -16.21 0.18 -6.85
C ILE A 96 -16.94 1.52 -6.89
N ASP A 97 -16.23 2.64 -6.80
CA ASP A 97 -16.76 4.02 -6.89
C ASP A 97 -17.62 4.19 -8.15
N LEU A 98 -17.11 3.81 -9.31
CA LEU A 98 -17.84 3.86 -10.58
C LEU A 98 -19.13 2.99 -10.60
N SER A 99 -19.30 2.11 -9.63
CA SER A 99 -20.49 1.28 -9.49
C SER A 99 -21.58 1.93 -8.61
N ILE A 100 -21.24 2.98 -7.86
CA ILE A 100 -22.17 3.74 -7.00
C ILE A 100 -22.85 4.83 -7.83
N ARG A 101 -23.93 4.46 -8.49
CA ARG A 101 -24.58 5.30 -9.51
C ARG A 101 -26.11 5.19 -9.53
N GLU A 102 -26.73 5.08 -8.36
CA GLU A 102 -28.19 4.99 -8.30
C GLU A 102 -28.86 6.29 -8.74
N LYS A 103 -29.95 6.18 -9.52
CA LYS A 103 -30.65 7.34 -10.09
C LYS A 103 -31.62 7.97 -9.08
N LYS A 104 -31.76 9.29 -9.14
CA LYS A 104 -32.71 10.10 -8.35
C LYS A 104 -32.47 10.05 -6.83
N VAL A 105 -31.29 9.71 -6.39
CA VAL A 105 -30.82 9.79 -5.01
C VAL A 105 -29.42 10.43 -4.99
N GLN A 106 -29.03 10.96 -3.85
CA GLN A 106 -27.66 11.41 -3.65
C GLN A 106 -26.77 10.18 -3.41
N ASN A 107 -25.85 9.93 -4.30
CA ASN A 107 -24.84 8.90 -4.11
C ASN A 107 -23.77 9.40 -3.13
N ARG A 108 -23.32 8.53 -2.22
CA ARG A 108 -22.32 8.86 -1.20
C ARG A 108 -21.29 7.76 -1.07
N ILE A 109 -20.05 8.18 -0.83
CA ILE A 109 -18.96 7.30 -0.43
C ILE A 109 -18.44 7.81 0.91
N ILE A 110 -18.31 6.92 1.89
CA ILE A 110 -17.85 7.21 3.23
C ILE A 110 -16.61 6.35 3.49
N LEU A 111 -15.48 7.00 3.71
CA LEU A 111 -14.24 6.34 4.11
C LEU A 111 -14.05 6.54 5.60
N VAL A 112 -13.96 5.45 6.34
CA VAL A 112 -13.62 5.45 7.77
C VAL A 112 -12.24 4.85 7.91
N LEU A 113 -11.29 5.59 8.46
CA LEU A 113 -9.89 5.17 8.50
C LEU A 113 -9.13 5.71 9.71
N ASN A 114 -8.10 4.98 10.07
CA ASN A 114 -7.01 5.50 10.90
C ASN A 114 -5.89 5.98 9.97
N PRO A 115 -5.44 7.23 10.05
CA PRO A 115 -4.37 7.72 9.18
C PRO A 115 -3.12 6.84 9.25
N VAL A 116 -2.51 6.60 8.10
CA VAL A 116 -1.26 5.86 7.94
C VAL A 116 -0.15 6.79 7.44
N THR A 117 0.55 6.46 6.37
CA THR A 117 1.56 7.34 5.79
C THR A 117 0.97 8.25 4.71
N LYS A 118 1.62 9.40 4.48
CA LYS A 118 1.21 10.36 3.45
C LYS A 118 1.36 9.83 2.01
N GLU A 119 2.11 8.75 1.82
CA GLU A 119 2.20 8.06 0.53
C GLU A 119 0.96 7.26 0.16
N HIS A 120 0.06 7.02 1.12
CA HIS A 120 -1.19 6.32 0.85
C HIS A 120 -2.07 7.14 -0.11
N TRP A 121 -2.70 6.49 -1.10
CA TRP A 121 -3.51 7.15 -2.12
C TRP A 121 -4.64 8.01 -1.53
N ILE A 122 -5.23 7.62 -0.38
CA ILE A 122 -6.26 8.41 0.32
C ILE A 122 -5.71 9.79 0.72
N TYR A 123 -4.48 9.85 1.26
CA TYR A 123 -3.88 11.13 1.60
C TYR A 123 -3.62 11.97 0.36
N LYS A 124 -3.03 11.40 -0.67
CA LYS A 124 -2.75 12.12 -1.93
C LYS A 124 -4.03 12.67 -2.54
N ARG A 125 -5.00 11.82 -2.81
CA ARG A 125 -6.25 12.17 -3.51
C ARG A 125 -7.15 13.12 -2.73
N PHE A 126 -7.32 12.88 -1.43
CA PHE A 126 -8.32 13.60 -0.63
C PHE A 126 -7.73 14.70 0.26
N PHE A 127 -6.43 14.74 0.49
CA PHE A 127 -5.79 15.76 1.29
C PHE A 127 -4.80 16.59 0.46
N GLU A 128 -3.75 16.00 -0.08
CA GLU A 128 -2.68 16.70 -0.79
C GLU A 128 -3.20 17.41 -2.05
N ASP A 129 -3.87 16.69 -2.97
CA ASP A 129 -4.42 17.23 -4.22
C ASP A 129 -5.54 18.27 -3.97
N LYS A 130 -6.16 18.21 -2.80
CA LYS A 130 -7.19 19.16 -2.37
C LYS A 130 -6.63 20.32 -1.55
N GLY A 131 -5.33 20.31 -1.24
CA GLY A 131 -4.71 21.31 -0.36
C GLY A 131 -5.39 21.36 1.02
N VAL A 132 -5.72 20.19 1.58
CA VAL A 132 -6.31 20.02 2.91
C VAL A 132 -5.29 19.36 3.82
N GLU A 133 -5.09 19.91 5.01
CA GLU A 133 -4.21 19.32 6.01
C GLU A 133 -4.92 18.22 6.81
N GLY A 134 -4.15 17.26 7.31
CA GLY A 134 -4.65 16.25 8.26
C GLY A 134 -5.19 16.93 9.54
N GLY A 135 -6.32 16.43 10.05
CA GLY A 135 -6.99 17.03 11.22
C GLY A 135 -8.03 18.11 10.87
N PHE A 136 -8.22 18.44 9.61
CA PHE A 136 -9.24 19.37 9.17
C PHE A 136 -10.65 18.81 9.39
N ASN A 137 -11.54 19.67 9.90
CA ASN A 137 -12.98 19.41 10.03
C ASN A 137 -13.74 20.46 9.21
N GLY A 138 -14.51 20.00 8.22
CA GLY A 138 -15.28 20.90 7.36
C GLY A 138 -15.56 20.30 5.98
N VAL A 139 -16.07 21.15 5.10
CA VAL A 139 -16.39 20.77 3.71
C VAL A 139 -15.49 21.55 2.77
N LYS A 140 -14.87 20.84 1.84
CA LYS A 140 -14.16 21.42 0.71
C LYS A 140 -14.58 20.72 -0.58
N ASP A 141 -14.98 21.48 -1.56
CA ASP A 141 -15.62 20.99 -2.79
C ASP A 141 -16.86 20.12 -2.45
N ASN A 142 -16.83 18.86 -2.87
CA ASN A 142 -17.88 17.86 -2.58
C ASN A 142 -17.48 16.85 -1.49
N ILE A 143 -16.41 17.14 -0.73
CA ILE A 143 -15.85 16.25 0.28
C ILE A 143 -16.09 16.85 1.67
N CYS A 144 -16.69 16.05 2.55
CA CYS A 144 -16.84 16.37 3.98
C CYS A 144 -15.76 15.64 4.75
N TYR A 145 -14.95 16.37 5.49
CA TYR A 145 -13.89 15.87 6.36
C TYR A 145 -14.37 15.89 7.80
N ILE A 146 -14.26 14.76 8.47
CA ILE A 146 -14.58 14.62 9.88
C ILE A 146 -13.37 13.98 10.56
N HIS A 147 -12.69 14.76 11.36
CA HIS A 147 -11.57 14.28 12.18
C HIS A 147 -12.04 14.21 13.63
N SER A 148 -11.94 13.03 14.22
CA SER A 148 -12.29 12.82 15.63
C SER A 148 -11.15 12.12 16.36
N THR A 149 -11.06 12.34 17.67
CA THR A 149 -10.06 11.80 18.55
C THR A 149 -10.70 11.28 19.84
N TYR A 150 -9.90 10.69 20.72
CA TYR A 150 -10.39 10.32 22.05
C TYR A 150 -10.95 11.51 22.85
N LEU A 151 -10.57 12.74 22.52
CA LEU A 151 -11.06 13.95 23.21
C LEU A 151 -12.55 14.17 22.97
N ASP A 152 -13.03 13.77 21.78
CA ASP A 152 -14.43 13.92 21.39
C ASP A 152 -15.33 12.88 22.08
N ASN A 153 -14.76 11.83 22.65
CA ASN A 153 -15.47 10.75 23.32
C ASN A 153 -14.93 10.45 24.73
N LYS A 154 -14.24 11.42 25.33
CA LYS A 154 -13.48 11.25 26.56
C LYS A 154 -14.33 10.74 27.74
N ASP A 155 -15.56 11.19 27.85
CA ASP A 155 -16.46 10.86 28.95
C ASP A 155 -16.94 9.41 28.95
N ASN A 156 -16.83 8.73 27.81
CA ASN A 156 -17.16 7.31 27.65
C ASN A 156 -15.93 6.39 27.79
N LEU A 157 -14.75 6.94 28.08
CA LEU A 157 -13.50 6.17 28.21
C LEU A 157 -13.18 5.84 29.66
N SER A 158 -12.68 4.64 29.89
CA SER A 158 -12.25 4.23 31.25
C SER A 158 -11.06 5.04 31.73
N THR A 159 -10.98 5.25 33.05
CA THR A 159 -9.85 5.96 33.70
C THR A 159 -8.51 5.31 33.35
N SER A 160 -8.43 3.98 33.37
CA SER A 160 -7.21 3.24 33.03
C SER A 160 -6.76 3.48 31.59
N PHE A 161 -7.72 3.59 30.66
CA PHE A 161 -7.40 3.92 29.27
C PHE A 161 -6.87 5.35 29.12
N LEU A 162 -7.47 6.33 29.81
CA LEU A 162 -7.01 7.71 29.82
C LEU A 162 -5.60 7.85 30.45
N GLU A 163 -5.30 7.10 31.48
CA GLU A 163 -3.94 7.06 32.06
C GLU A 163 -2.92 6.48 31.08
N ARG A 164 -3.29 5.42 30.35
CA ARG A 164 -2.46 4.88 29.27
C ARG A 164 -2.17 5.92 28.18
N ILE A 165 -3.18 6.68 27.77
CA ILE A 165 -3.00 7.79 26.81
C ILE A 165 -2.02 8.83 27.34
N LYS A 166 -2.14 9.23 28.62
CA LYS A 166 -1.19 10.16 29.27
C LYS A 166 0.23 9.63 29.24
N SER A 167 0.41 8.35 29.55
CA SER A 167 1.71 7.68 29.50
C SER A 167 2.29 7.68 28.09
N ILE A 168 1.49 7.37 27.05
CA ILE A 168 1.91 7.42 25.65
C ILE A 168 2.32 8.85 25.28
N LYS A 169 1.54 9.85 25.66
CA LYS A 169 1.85 11.26 25.39
C LYS A 169 3.20 11.68 25.99
N HIS A 170 3.49 11.23 27.20
CA HIS A 170 4.74 11.57 27.91
C HIS A 170 5.95 10.82 27.31
N ASN A 171 5.82 9.53 27.05
CA ASN A 171 6.94 8.67 26.71
C ASN A 171 7.21 8.58 25.20
N ASN A 172 6.19 8.80 24.35
CA ASN A 172 6.30 8.73 22.89
C ASN A 172 5.32 9.68 22.21
N PHE A 173 5.71 10.95 22.13
CA PHE A 173 4.87 11.99 21.57
C PHE A 173 4.51 11.77 20.09
N LYS A 174 5.42 11.20 19.27
CA LYS A 174 5.12 10.83 17.87
C LYS A 174 4.00 9.81 17.79
N LYS A 175 4.08 8.75 18.62
CA LYS A 175 3.02 7.75 18.72
C LYS A 175 1.69 8.37 19.19
N TYR A 176 1.74 9.29 20.15
CA TYR A 176 0.56 10.02 20.59
C TYR A 176 -0.07 10.82 19.46
N GLN A 177 0.71 11.58 18.71
CA GLN A 177 0.22 12.35 17.57
C GLN A 177 -0.40 11.45 16.49
N HIS A 178 0.23 10.32 16.18
CA HIS A 178 -0.26 9.41 15.16
C HIS A 178 -1.45 8.55 15.64
N LYS A 179 -1.24 7.69 16.63
CA LYS A 179 -2.23 6.67 17.04
C LYS A 179 -3.37 7.20 17.90
N ILE A 180 -3.17 8.31 18.63
CA ILE A 180 -4.17 8.84 19.56
C ILE A 180 -4.87 10.07 18.98
N LEU A 181 -4.13 10.92 18.28
CA LEU A 181 -4.69 12.11 17.64
C LEU A 181 -4.96 11.95 16.13
N GLY A 182 -4.75 10.76 15.56
CA GLY A 182 -5.06 10.50 14.15
C GLY A 182 -4.22 11.33 13.17
N GLY A 183 -2.94 11.55 13.47
CA GLY A 183 -2.03 12.27 12.57
C GLY A 183 -1.46 11.39 11.47
N TRP A 184 -1.33 11.91 10.26
CA TRP A 184 -0.64 11.25 9.16
C TRP A 184 0.87 11.22 9.38
N LEU A 185 1.51 10.10 9.04
CA LEU A 185 2.96 9.92 9.16
C LEU A 185 3.68 10.30 7.86
N ALA A 186 4.86 10.89 7.98
CA ALA A 186 5.75 11.08 6.84
C ALA A 186 6.36 9.75 6.35
N LYS A 187 6.56 8.79 7.26
CA LYS A 187 7.00 7.42 6.98
C LYS A 187 6.43 6.45 8.02
N ALA A 188 6.32 5.17 7.68
CA ALA A 188 5.79 4.14 8.59
C ALA A 188 6.64 4.00 9.88
N GLU A 189 6.01 3.53 10.96
CA GLU A 189 6.75 3.18 12.17
C GLU A 189 7.47 1.83 11.98
N GLY A 190 8.75 1.76 12.37
CA GLY A 190 9.55 0.54 12.25
C GLY A 190 9.99 0.23 10.84
N VAL A 191 10.21 1.26 10.02
CA VAL A 191 10.77 1.09 8.67
C VAL A 191 12.13 0.40 8.72
N VAL A 192 12.38 -0.43 7.73
CA VAL A 192 13.62 -1.19 7.59
C VAL A 192 14.78 -0.27 7.19
N PHE A 193 14.49 0.75 6.37
CA PHE A 193 15.50 1.66 5.84
C PHE A 193 15.32 3.08 6.38
N GLU A 194 16.26 3.52 7.21
CA GLU A 194 16.34 4.91 7.68
C GLU A 194 17.48 5.69 7.01
N ASN A 195 18.37 4.99 6.32
CA ASN A 195 19.64 5.43 5.75
C ASN A 195 19.49 5.87 4.29
N TRP A 196 18.44 6.59 3.93
CA TRP A 196 18.24 7.04 2.56
C TRP A 196 17.86 8.53 2.48
N SER A 197 18.07 9.12 1.30
CA SER A 197 17.70 10.51 0.99
C SER A 197 17.44 10.69 -0.51
N ILE A 198 16.66 11.71 -0.85
CA ILE A 198 16.51 12.14 -2.24
C ILE A 198 17.80 12.87 -2.66
N GLY A 199 18.30 12.55 -3.85
CA GLY A 199 19.48 13.19 -4.43
C GLY A 199 19.64 12.88 -5.92
N ALA A 200 20.47 13.65 -6.61
CA ALA A 200 20.72 13.41 -8.03
C ALA A 200 21.35 12.04 -8.26
N PHE A 201 20.90 11.35 -9.32
CA PHE A 201 21.54 10.13 -9.80
C PHE A 201 22.75 10.51 -10.64
N ASN A 202 23.89 10.69 -9.98
CA ASN A 202 25.18 11.00 -10.64
C ASN A 202 26.15 9.85 -10.39
N PRO A 203 26.11 8.79 -11.22
CA PRO A 203 27.00 7.64 -11.06
C PRO A 203 28.43 7.96 -11.52
N ASP A 204 28.66 9.06 -12.26
CA ASP A 204 29.92 9.52 -12.85
C ASP A 204 30.80 8.33 -13.30
N ASP A 205 31.92 8.06 -12.62
CA ASP A 205 32.85 6.97 -12.95
C ASP A 205 32.40 5.59 -12.40
N LEU A 206 31.18 5.44 -11.89
CA LEU A 206 30.70 4.19 -11.35
C LEU A 206 30.06 3.31 -12.43
N GLN A 207 30.34 2.02 -12.36
CA GLN A 207 29.63 1.05 -13.19
C GLN A 207 28.18 0.94 -12.73
N THR A 208 27.24 1.10 -13.67
CA THR A 208 25.81 0.92 -13.43
C THR A 208 25.31 -0.42 -13.94
N SER A 209 24.31 -0.97 -13.30
CA SER A 209 23.55 -2.13 -13.73
C SER A 209 22.13 -2.03 -13.19
N CYS A 210 21.21 -2.86 -13.64
CA CYS A 210 19.83 -2.78 -13.19
C CYS A 210 19.46 -4.00 -12.33
N GLY A 211 18.64 -3.76 -11.31
CA GLY A 211 17.95 -4.79 -10.57
C GLY A 211 16.51 -4.90 -11.05
N MET A 212 16.01 -6.11 -11.21
CA MET A 212 14.65 -6.35 -11.67
C MET A 212 13.93 -7.34 -10.78
N ASP A 213 12.70 -6.98 -10.39
CA ASP A 213 11.73 -7.88 -9.80
C ASP A 213 10.54 -8.03 -10.74
N PHE A 214 10.11 -9.28 -10.96
CA PHE A 214 9.00 -9.58 -11.86
C PHE A 214 7.69 -9.62 -11.10
N GLY A 215 6.74 -8.80 -11.53
CA GLY A 215 5.38 -8.81 -11.00
C GLY A 215 4.57 -9.99 -11.50
N PHE A 216 3.68 -10.49 -10.67
CA PHE A 216 2.70 -11.51 -11.06
C PHE A 216 1.28 -10.95 -10.89
N SER A 217 0.49 -10.96 -11.97
CA SER A 217 -0.92 -10.55 -11.99
C SER A 217 -1.16 -9.09 -11.60
N ILE A 218 -1.22 -8.79 -10.31
CA ILE A 218 -1.48 -7.45 -9.74
C ILE A 218 -0.21 -6.73 -9.28
N ASP A 219 0.87 -7.46 -9.10
CA ASP A 219 2.12 -6.90 -8.64
C ASP A 219 2.88 -6.26 -9.81
N PRO A 220 3.61 -5.16 -9.57
CA PRO A 220 4.32 -4.48 -10.63
C PRO A 220 5.64 -5.16 -10.99
N ASP A 221 5.96 -5.18 -12.29
CA ASP A 221 7.33 -5.33 -12.74
C ASP A 221 8.12 -4.09 -12.32
N SER A 222 9.25 -4.28 -11.66
CA SER A 222 10.11 -3.21 -11.16
C SER A 222 11.49 -3.29 -11.80
N LEU A 223 11.97 -2.19 -12.40
CA LEU A 223 13.33 -2.05 -12.95
C LEU A 223 14.01 -0.83 -12.35
N THR A 224 15.06 -1.06 -11.58
CA THR A 224 15.83 -0.02 -10.90
C THR A 224 17.29 -0.04 -11.35
N GLU A 225 17.81 1.08 -11.83
CA GLU A 225 19.23 1.25 -12.07
C GLU A 225 19.97 1.53 -10.77
N VAL A 226 21.09 0.85 -10.58
CA VAL A 226 21.88 0.84 -9.35
C VAL A 226 23.33 1.15 -9.67
N ALA A 227 23.92 2.11 -8.95
CA ALA A 227 25.35 2.38 -8.96
C ALA A 227 25.88 2.28 -7.53
N ILE A 228 26.97 1.51 -7.32
CA ILE A 228 27.51 1.22 -5.99
C ILE A 228 28.86 1.91 -5.80
N ASP A 229 28.90 2.93 -4.97
CA ASP A 229 30.13 3.56 -4.51
C ASP A 229 30.62 2.88 -3.22
N LYS A 230 31.51 1.90 -3.41
CA LYS A 230 32.08 1.13 -2.29
C LYS A 230 32.99 1.99 -1.39
N LYS A 231 33.61 3.03 -1.97
CA LYS A 231 34.57 3.91 -1.27
C LYS A 231 33.85 4.84 -0.28
N HIS A 232 32.73 5.45 -0.73
CA HIS A 232 31.99 6.40 0.09
C HIS A 232 30.77 5.79 0.74
N LYS A 233 30.57 4.46 0.61
CA LYS A 233 29.40 3.73 1.16
C LYS A 233 28.07 4.33 0.73
N LYS A 234 27.92 4.59 -0.58
CA LYS A 234 26.69 5.11 -1.18
C LYS A 234 26.17 4.17 -2.26
N ILE A 235 24.86 4.07 -2.37
CA ILE A 235 24.18 3.39 -3.47
C ILE A 235 23.22 4.39 -4.09
N TYR A 236 23.38 4.65 -5.38
CA TYR A 236 22.51 5.53 -6.15
C TYR A 236 21.47 4.68 -6.85
N LEU A 237 20.19 5.11 -6.74
CA LEU A 237 19.03 4.38 -7.22
C LEU A 237 18.20 5.26 -8.15
N LYS A 238 17.87 4.72 -9.34
CA LYS A 238 16.99 5.36 -10.31
C LYS A 238 15.97 4.38 -10.86
N GLU A 239 14.71 4.71 -10.69
CA GLU A 239 13.59 3.92 -11.19
C GLU A 239 13.42 4.13 -12.70
N HIS A 240 13.30 3.06 -13.45
CA HIS A 240 13.02 3.08 -14.89
C HIS A 240 11.65 2.49 -15.22
N LEU A 241 11.18 1.54 -14.42
CA LEU A 241 9.89 0.90 -14.57
C LEU A 241 9.32 0.53 -13.20
N TYR A 242 8.01 0.78 -13.04
CA TYR A 242 7.21 0.26 -11.94
C TYR A 242 5.77 0.15 -12.43
N ARG A 243 5.43 -0.99 -13.03
CA ARG A 243 4.13 -1.16 -13.71
C ARG A 243 3.73 -2.63 -13.76
N ASN A 244 2.45 -2.92 -13.55
CA ASN A 244 1.87 -4.25 -13.63
C ASN A 244 1.28 -4.57 -15.01
N GLY A 245 1.04 -5.85 -15.26
CA GLY A 245 0.29 -6.35 -16.40
C GLY A 245 1.02 -6.28 -17.73
N LEU A 246 2.35 -6.23 -17.76
CA LEU A 246 3.15 -6.22 -18.97
C LEU A 246 3.31 -7.63 -19.56
N LYS A 247 3.24 -7.72 -20.91
CA LYS A 247 3.60 -8.93 -21.64
C LYS A 247 5.11 -8.93 -21.92
N SER A 248 5.72 -10.12 -22.08
CA SER A 248 7.17 -10.27 -22.27
C SER A 248 7.73 -9.38 -23.41
N GLN A 249 7.00 -9.25 -24.51
CA GLN A 249 7.44 -8.40 -25.65
C GLN A 249 7.38 -6.90 -25.32
N GLU A 250 6.32 -6.46 -24.62
CA GLU A 250 6.19 -5.06 -24.19
C GLU A 250 7.23 -4.72 -23.14
N LEU A 251 7.45 -5.63 -22.19
CA LEU A 251 8.47 -5.51 -21.16
C LEU A 251 9.86 -5.41 -21.76
N ALA A 252 10.24 -6.30 -22.69
CA ALA A 252 11.52 -6.26 -23.39
C ALA A 252 11.73 -4.92 -24.13
N LYS A 253 10.70 -4.44 -24.83
CA LYS A 253 10.77 -3.14 -25.53
C LYS A 253 11.03 -1.99 -24.54
N ILE A 254 10.29 -1.92 -23.46
CA ILE A 254 10.47 -0.87 -22.43
C ILE A 254 11.88 -0.94 -21.83
N ILE A 255 12.37 -2.13 -21.54
CA ILE A 255 13.72 -2.32 -20.99
C ILE A 255 14.77 -1.78 -21.96
N LEU A 256 14.73 -2.21 -23.22
CA LEU A 256 15.70 -1.78 -24.23
C LEU A 256 15.64 -0.26 -24.48
N ASP A 257 14.45 0.32 -24.49
CA ASP A 257 14.26 1.77 -24.66
C ASP A 257 14.82 2.58 -23.47
N LYS A 258 14.78 2.03 -22.24
CA LYS A 258 15.15 2.76 -21.01
C LYS A 258 16.59 2.57 -20.58
N VAL A 259 17.11 1.37 -20.73
CA VAL A 259 18.42 1.01 -20.18
C VAL A 259 19.38 0.38 -21.21
N ASP A 260 18.94 0.29 -22.47
CA ASP A 260 19.73 -0.22 -23.58
C ASP A 260 20.37 -1.60 -23.27
N SER A 261 21.65 -1.73 -23.41
CA SER A 261 22.42 -2.96 -23.24
C SER A 261 22.91 -3.21 -21.79
N LYS A 262 22.48 -2.38 -20.83
CA LYS A 262 22.90 -2.54 -19.41
C LYS A 262 22.57 -3.92 -18.89
N LEU A 263 23.48 -4.43 -18.04
CA LEU A 263 23.26 -5.70 -17.36
C LEU A 263 22.08 -5.60 -16.38
N ILE A 264 21.12 -6.50 -16.52
CA ILE A 264 19.98 -6.62 -15.60
C ILE A 264 20.16 -7.87 -14.74
N ILE A 265 20.02 -7.72 -13.45
CA ILE A 265 20.03 -8.80 -12.47
C ILE A 265 18.60 -9.02 -12.00
N ALA A 266 18.09 -10.24 -12.20
CA ALA A 266 16.73 -10.62 -11.83
C ALA A 266 16.71 -11.88 -10.96
N ASP A 267 15.58 -12.12 -10.26
CA ASP A 267 15.35 -13.34 -9.53
C ASP A 267 15.36 -14.56 -10.46
N SER A 268 15.93 -15.65 -9.99
CA SER A 268 15.94 -16.95 -10.70
C SER A 268 14.60 -17.69 -10.67
N ALA A 269 13.59 -17.19 -9.97
CA ALA A 269 12.28 -17.86 -9.86
C ALA A 269 11.48 -17.89 -11.18
N GLU A 270 11.76 -16.95 -12.11
CA GLU A 270 11.07 -16.84 -13.39
C GLU A 270 11.97 -17.22 -14.60
N PRO A 271 12.45 -18.46 -14.70
CA PRO A 271 13.44 -18.84 -15.70
C PRO A 271 12.92 -18.76 -17.14
N ARG A 272 11.60 -18.96 -17.35
CA ARG A 272 10.97 -18.84 -18.68
C ARG A 272 10.97 -17.41 -19.16
N LEU A 273 10.52 -16.46 -18.32
CA LEU A 273 10.49 -15.04 -18.64
C LEU A 273 11.89 -14.51 -18.90
N ILE A 274 12.88 -14.91 -18.10
CA ILE A 274 14.29 -14.56 -18.33
C ILE A 274 14.79 -15.09 -19.68
N ALA A 275 14.43 -16.31 -20.08
CA ALA A 275 14.80 -16.89 -21.37
C ALA A 275 14.14 -16.10 -22.54
N ASP A 276 12.86 -15.77 -22.40
CA ASP A 276 12.12 -14.97 -23.38
C ASP A 276 12.74 -13.57 -23.55
N LEU A 277 13.05 -12.88 -22.46
CA LEU A 277 13.70 -11.57 -22.48
C LEU A 277 15.08 -11.61 -23.13
N LYS A 278 15.88 -12.64 -22.84
CA LYS A 278 17.18 -12.86 -23.53
C LYS A 278 17.01 -13.04 -25.03
N HIS A 279 16.03 -13.85 -25.44
CA HIS A 279 15.72 -14.07 -26.86
C HIS A 279 15.30 -12.75 -27.56
N LEU A 280 14.65 -11.86 -26.83
CA LEU A 280 14.26 -10.54 -27.30
C LEU A 280 15.39 -9.49 -27.21
N GLY A 281 16.63 -9.90 -26.88
CA GLY A 281 17.82 -9.06 -26.89
C GLY A 281 18.16 -8.36 -25.58
N VAL A 282 17.43 -8.66 -24.50
CA VAL A 282 17.70 -8.06 -23.17
C VAL A 282 18.92 -8.73 -22.52
N ASN A 283 19.88 -7.92 -22.06
CA ASN A 283 21.06 -8.39 -21.33
C ASN A 283 20.71 -8.68 -19.86
N ILE A 284 20.10 -9.81 -19.61
CA ILE A 284 19.59 -10.19 -18.30
C ILE A 284 20.25 -11.44 -17.74
N LYS A 285 20.50 -11.47 -16.45
CA LYS A 285 21.11 -12.57 -15.73
C LYS A 285 20.32 -12.92 -14.48
N ALA A 286 20.00 -14.21 -14.32
CA ALA A 286 19.40 -14.72 -13.11
C ALA A 286 20.43 -14.73 -11.97
N VAL A 287 20.02 -14.32 -10.77
CA VAL A 287 20.79 -14.47 -9.55
C VAL A 287 20.09 -15.42 -8.58
N LYS A 288 20.84 -16.29 -7.95
CA LYS A 288 20.33 -17.06 -6.82
C LYS A 288 20.15 -16.09 -5.65
N LYS A 289 18.91 -15.87 -5.23
CA LYS A 289 18.63 -15.03 -4.08
C LYS A 289 19.26 -15.61 -2.81
N GLY A 290 20.05 -14.79 -2.12
CA GLY A 290 20.42 -15.06 -0.74
C GLY A 290 19.19 -14.93 0.18
N THR A 291 19.40 -14.96 1.49
CA THR A 291 18.32 -14.65 2.43
C THR A 291 17.93 -13.19 2.29
N ILE A 292 16.65 -12.88 2.51
CA ILE A 292 16.15 -11.49 2.50
C ILE A 292 16.94 -10.65 3.50
N GLU A 293 17.17 -11.19 4.70
CA GLU A 293 17.94 -10.55 5.76
C GLU A 293 19.37 -10.15 5.31
N SER A 294 20.09 -11.07 4.65
CA SER A 294 21.46 -10.78 4.16
C SER A 294 21.48 -9.61 3.19
N GLY A 295 20.56 -9.59 2.23
CA GLY A 295 20.48 -8.50 1.24
C GLY A 295 20.08 -7.17 1.87
N ILE A 296 19.13 -7.16 2.79
CA ILE A 296 18.72 -5.95 3.53
C ILE A 296 19.86 -5.40 4.36
N THR A 297 20.57 -6.26 5.10
CA THR A 297 21.75 -5.85 5.88
C THR A 297 22.81 -5.19 4.98
N ARG A 298 23.06 -5.75 3.78
CA ARG A 298 23.96 -5.12 2.81
C ARG A 298 23.49 -3.73 2.36
N MET A 299 22.19 -3.56 2.14
CA MET A 299 21.63 -2.24 1.80
C MET A 299 21.76 -1.25 2.95
N GLN A 300 21.55 -1.71 4.18
CA GLN A 300 21.70 -0.88 5.38
C GLN A 300 23.12 -0.44 5.68
N ASP A 301 24.14 -1.16 5.19
CA ASP A 301 25.57 -0.78 5.30
C ASP A 301 25.94 0.44 4.42
N TYR A 302 25.03 0.92 3.56
CA TYR A 302 25.22 2.03 2.64
C TYR A 302 24.18 3.11 2.85
N GLN A 303 24.50 4.36 2.50
CA GLN A 303 23.50 5.40 2.33
C GLN A 303 22.86 5.25 0.95
N LEU A 304 21.54 5.13 0.90
CA LEU A 304 20.81 5.03 -0.35
C LEU A 304 20.46 6.45 -0.84
N ILE A 305 20.82 6.77 -2.07
CA ILE A 305 20.52 8.04 -2.74
C ILE A 305 19.50 7.75 -3.84
N VAL A 306 18.28 8.20 -3.65
CA VAL A 306 17.14 7.94 -4.55
C VAL A 306 16.94 9.15 -5.44
N SER A 307 16.90 8.97 -6.76
CA SER A 307 16.65 10.08 -7.68
C SER A 307 15.24 10.67 -7.47
N PRO A 308 15.04 11.99 -7.65
CA PRO A 308 13.78 12.67 -7.34
C PRO A 308 12.57 12.09 -8.09
N GLU A 309 12.77 11.59 -9.30
CA GLU A 309 11.74 10.97 -10.14
C GLU A 309 11.35 9.55 -9.70
N SER A 310 12.14 8.91 -8.83
CA SER A 310 11.96 7.51 -8.37
C SER A 310 10.96 7.42 -7.22
N THR A 311 9.73 7.82 -7.49
CA THR A 311 8.70 7.98 -6.44
C THR A 311 8.25 6.66 -5.83
N ASN A 312 8.25 5.55 -6.60
CA ASN A 312 7.88 4.25 -6.06
C ASN A 312 8.97 3.66 -5.16
N ILE A 313 10.25 3.87 -5.49
CA ILE A 313 11.36 3.48 -4.60
C ILE A 313 11.24 4.24 -3.26
N ALA A 314 11.01 5.56 -3.29
CA ALA A 314 10.83 6.35 -2.08
C ALA A 314 9.61 5.89 -1.27
N LYS A 315 8.49 5.56 -1.95
CA LYS A 315 7.29 5.00 -1.33
C LYS A 315 7.59 3.68 -0.63
N GLU A 316 8.29 2.76 -1.28
CA GLU A 316 8.66 1.48 -0.67
C GLU A 316 9.57 1.65 0.54
N LEU A 317 10.65 2.44 0.43
CA LEU A 317 11.58 2.69 1.54
C LEU A 317 10.89 3.35 2.76
N ASN A 318 9.85 4.15 2.55
CA ASN A 318 9.05 4.74 3.62
C ASN A 318 8.06 3.77 4.28
N ASN A 319 7.69 2.68 3.61
CA ASN A 319 6.60 1.80 4.06
C ASN A 319 7.04 0.34 4.28
N TYR A 320 8.24 -0.05 3.86
CA TYR A 320 8.77 -1.39 4.12
C TYR A 320 9.18 -1.52 5.58
N VAL A 321 8.45 -2.34 6.33
CA VAL A 321 8.58 -2.44 7.79
C VAL A 321 8.88 -3.87 8.24
N TYR A 322 9.43 -4.00 9.44
CA TYR A 322 9.49 -5.29 10.12
C TYR A 322 8.08 -5.75 10.51
N ALA A 323 7.80 -7.05 10.34
CA ALA A 323 6.49 -7.63 10.68
C ALA A 323 6.17 -7.50 12.17
N ASP A 324 7.19 -7.64 13.03
CA ASP A 324 7.09 -7.47 14.48
C ASP A 324 8.33 -6.75 15.03
N LYS A 325 8.19 -6.05 16.15
CA LYS A 325 9.33 -5.45 16.86
C LYS A 325 10.30 -6.54 17.32
N GLY A 326 11.51 -6.49 16.79
CA GLY A 326 12.59 -7.44 17.11
C GLY A 326 12.57 -8.72 16.30
N SER A 327 11.61 -8.90 15.37
CA SER A 327 11.67 -10.00 14.40
C SER A 327 12.57 -9.63 13.22
N LYS A 328 13.11 -10.65 12.56
CA LYS A 328 13.80 -10.54 11.27
C LYS A 328 12.85 -10.88 10.11
N LEU A 329 11.55 -10.84 10.37
CA LEU A 329 10.52 -11.03 9.37
C LEU A 329 10.08 -9.65 8.86
N TYR A 330 9.79 -9.58 7.58
CA TYR A 330 9.38 -8.36 6.89
C TYR A 330 7.96 -8.50 6.39
N VAL A 331 7.23 -7.39 6.32
CA VAL A 331 5.89 -7.39 5.72
C VAL A 331 6.04 -7.61 4.21
N ASP A 332 5.25 -8.55 3.66
CA ASP A 332 5.22 -8.86 2.23
C ASP A 332 4.37 -7.82 1.48
N ASN A 333 4.84 -6.57 1.51
CA ASN A 333 4.25 -5.43 0.83
C ASN A 333 5.30 -4.32 0.72
N TYR A 334 5.23 -3.48 -0.29
CA TYR A 334 6.20 -2.41 -0.56
C TYR A 334 7.64 -2.92 -0.75
N ASN A 335 7.83 -4.02 -1.46
CA ASN A 335 9.12 -4.72 -1.59
C ASN A 335 9.59 -4.95 -3.03
N HIS A 336 8.81 -4.61 -4.06
CA HIS A 336 9.15 -4.94 -5.45
C HIS A 336 10.41 -4.25 -5.96
N ALA A 337 10.51 -2.93 -5.80
CA ALA A 337 11.74 -2.21 -6.15
C ALA A 337 12.89 -2.60 -5.21
N ILE A 338 12.61 -2.74 -3.91
CA ILE A 338 13.59 -3.16 -2.90
C ILE A 338 14.17 -4.54 -3.24
N ASP A 339 13.35 -5.48 -3.69
CA ASP A 339 13.80 -6.83 -4.06
C ASP A 339 14.69 -6.80 -5.31
N GLY A 340 14.29 -6.06 -6.35
CA GLY A 340 15.15 -5.83 -7.52
C GLY A 340 16.51 -5.21 -7.15
N ILE A 341 16.51 -4.18 -6.31
CA ILE A 341 17.73 -3.55 -5.79
C ILE A 341 18.57 -4.56 -5.01
N ARG A 342 17.95 -5.35 -4.15
CA ARG A 342 18.60 -6.38 -3.33
C ARG A 342 19.30 -7.44 -4.18
N TYR A 343 18.66 -7.92 -5.26
CA TYR A 343 19.28 -8.87 -6.20
C TYR A 343 20.53 -8.29 -6.85
N ASN A 344 20.47 -7.04 -7.27
CA ASN A 344 21.60 -6.36 -7.87
C ASN A 344 22.76 -6.20 -6.89
N ILE A 345 22.47 -5.77 -5.67
CA ILE A 345 23.47 -5.55 -4.62
C ILE A 345 24.15 -6.86 -4.22
N ILE A 346 23.40 -7.94 -4.00
CA ILE A 346 23.95 -9.27 -3.71
C ILE A 346 24.88 -9.71 -4.84
N TYR A 347 24.46 -9.55 -6.10
CA TYR A 347 25.28 -9.93 -7.25
C TYR A 347 26.64 -9.22 -7.26
N HIS A 348 26.68 -7.93 -7.00
CA HIS A 348 27.90 -7.12 -7.09
C HIS A 348 28.77 -7.13 -5.83
N LEU A 349 28.18 -7.35 -4.66
CA LEU A 349 28.94 -7.34 -3.40
C LEU A 349 29.41 -8.74 -2.99
N ASP A 350 28.65 -9.79 -3.29
CA ASP A 350 29.03 -11.15 -2.95
C ASP A 350 29.88 -11.82 -4.05
N ASN A 351 29.94 -11.19 -5.26
CA ASN A 351 30.83 -11.60 -6.35
C ASN A 351 31.80 -10.47 -6.70
N PRO A 352 32.92 -10.35 -6.01
CA PRO A 352 33.86 -9.23 -6.19
C PRO A 352 34.42 -9.10 -7.61
N ASN A 353 34.34 -10.15 -8.42
CA ASN A 353 34.73 -10.17 -9.84
C ASN A 353 33.55 -10.03 -10.82
N ALA A 354 32.33 -9.79 -10.32
CA ALA A 354 31.16 -9.57 -11.17
C ALA A 354 31.37 -8.34 -12.06
N GLY A 355 31.27 -8.52 -13.38
CA GLY A 355 31.50 -7.48 -14.39
C GLY A 355 32.96 -7.23 -14.79
N ARG A 356 33.92 -7.93 -14.23
CA ARG A 356 35.30 -7.94 -14.72
C ARG A 356 35.49 -9.09 -15.70
N TYR A 357 35.53 -8.78 -16.97
CA TYR A 357 35.94 -9.76 -17.99
C TYR A 357 37.48 -9.77 -18.00
N PHE A 358 38.06 -10.91 -17.68
CA PHE A 358 39.45 -11.18 -18.04
C PHE A 358 39.46 -11.65 -19.49
N VAL A 359 39.89 -10.78 -20.41
CA VAL A 359 40.26 -11.23 -21.76
C VAL A 359 41.61 -11.95 -21.59
N GLN A 360 41.63 -13.27 -21.81
CA GLN A 360 42.87 -14.04 -22.00
C GLN A 360 43.36 -13.86 -23.42
#